data_592b119158bbfb05b4910dd20205aaea
#
_entry.id   592b119158bbfb05b4910dd20205aaea
#
_cell.length_a   1.000
_cell.length_b   1.000
_cell.length_c   1.000
_cell.angle_alpha   90.00
_cell.angle_beta   90.00
_cell.angle_gamma   90.00
#
_symmetry.space_group_name_H-M   'P 1'
#
loop_
_entity.id
_entity.type
_entity.pdbx_description
1 polymer ?
#
loop_
_entity_poly.entity_id
_entity_poly.type
_entity_poly.pdbx_seq_one_letter_code
_entity_poly.pdbx_strand_id
1 'polypeptide(L)'
;MIVREYGGSVDDSGSAAAAVAAMGDAELVLLSGHGTFVLGNSIRAVHQRAVALEQRCQRAWHVRVAGGDMTSPLPDWFIDRMKQSDGDKFHGFWEAMVRQELRADPSLLDNS
;
A
#
# COMPACT_ATOMS: atom_id res chain seq x y z
N MET A 1 7.87 -3.61 2.75
CA MET A 1 9.08 -3.38 3.59
C MET A 1 8.69 -2.62 4.84
N ILE A 2 9.33 -2.88 5.96
CA ILE A 2 9.15 -2.12 7.22
C ILE A 2 10.46 -1.38 7.52
N VAL A 3 10.39 -0.05 7.58
CA VAL A 3 11.51 0.81 7.97
C VAL A 3 11.33 1.20 9.43
N ARG A 4 12.29 0.84 10.27
CA ARG A 4 12.22 1.06 11.71
C ARG A 4 13.11 2.21 12.20
N GLU A 5 14.16 2.51 11.47
CA GLU A 5 15.15 3.53 11.82
C GLU A 5 15.20 4.62 10.75
N TYR A 6 14.39 5.64 10.91
CA TYR A 6 14.33 6.80 10.01
C TYR A 6 14.26 8.14 10.76
N GLY A 7 14.65 8.15 12.04
CA GLY A 7 14.65 9.36 12.85
C GLY A 7 13.29 9.84 13.36
N GLY A 8 12.20 9.09 13.08
CA GLY A 8 10.84 9.40 13.57
C GLY A 8 10.11 10.51 12.82
N SER A 9 10.77 11.25 11.95
CA SER A 9 10.21 12.29 11.09
C SER A 9 10.87 12.29 9.72
N VAL A 10 10.15 12.77 8.72
CA VAL A 10 10.68 13.00 7.37
C VAL A 10 10.61 14.48 6.98
N ASP A 11 10.57 15.35 7.97
CA ASP A 11 10.39 16.80 7.78
C ASP A 11 11.67 17.50 7.30
N ASP A 12 12.82 16.88 7.55
CA ASP A 12 14.10 17.37 7.06
C ASP A 12 14.68 16.50 5.95
N SER A 13 15.53 17.07 5.13
CA SER A 13 16.12 16.39 3.97
C SER A 13 17.01 15.19 4.35
N GLY A 14 17.62 15.20 5.51
CA GLY A 14 18.46 14.10 6.00
C GLY A 14 17.61 12.88 6.36
N SER A 15 16.55 13.07 7.13
CA SER A 15 15.60 12.00 7.50
C SER A 15 14.88 11.46 6.28
N ALA A 16 14.47 12.33 5.35
CA ALA A 16 13.85 11.91 4.10
C ALA A 16 14.80 11.05 3.25
N ALA A 17 16.04 11.48 3.10
CA ALA A 17 17.06 10.72 2.37
C ALA A 17 17.35 9.36 3.01
N ALA A 18 17.41 9.29 4.34
CA ALA A 18 17.59 8.04 5.07
C ALA A 18 16.41 7.07 4.86
N ALA A 19 15.17 7.58 4.89
CA ALA A 19 13.98 6.79 4.62
C ALA A 19 13.99 6.23 3.18
N VAL A 20 14.30 7.06 2.20
CA VAL A 20 14.43 6.65 0.79
C VAL A 20 15.53 5.60 0.60
N ALA A 21 16.70 5.80 1.20
CA ALA A 21 17.78 4.83 1.14
C ALA A 21 17.38 3.46 1.75
N ALA A 22 16.67 3.50 2.88
CA ALA A 22 16.20 2.28 3.54
C ALA A 22 15.10 1.55 2.75
N MET A 23 14.29 2.27 1.96
CA MET A 23 13.24 1.64 1.14
C MET A 23 13.81 0.86 -0.05
N GLY A 24 14.96 1.25 -0.62
CA GLY A 24 15.49 0.68 -1.86
C GLY A 24 14.44 0.73 -2.98
N ASP A 25 14.20 -0.41 -3.63
CA ASP A 25 13.24 -0.54 -4.74
C ASP A 25 11.81 -0.88 -4.29
N ALA A 26 11.52 -0.81 -2.99
CA ALA A 26 10.19 -1.15 -2.49
C ALA A 26 9.14 -0.10 -2.87
N GLU A 27 8.03 -0.54 -3.42
CA GLU A 27 6.89 0.33 -3.78
C GLU A 27 5.88 0.52 -2.63
N LEU A 28 5.98 -0.31 -1.60
CA LEU A 28 5.16 -0.26 -0.38
C LEU A 28 6.08 -0.28 0.83
N VAL A 29 5.97 0.71 1.69
CA VAL A 29 6.80 0.84 2.88
C VAL A 29 5.95 1.17 4.09
N LEU A 30 6.16 0.42 5.16
CA LEU A 30 5.59 0.73 6.47
C LEU A 30 6.66 1.44 7.30
N LEU A 31 6.36 2.65 7.71
CA LEU A 31 7.17 3.42 8.63
C LEU A 31 6.70 3.14 10.06
N SER A 32 7.58 2.55 10.87
CA SER A 32 7.22 2.15 12.22
C SER A 32 6.71 3.33 13.06
N GLY A 33 5.49 3.20 13.60
CA GLY A 33 4.87 4.21 14.44
C GLY A 33 4.46 5.51 13.72
N HIS A 34 4.53 5.56 12.38
CA HIS A 34 4.25 6.79 11.63
C HIS A 34 3.19 6.61 10.54
N GLY A 35 3.40 5.69 9.61
CA GLY A 35 2.47 5.51 8.50
C GLY A 35 3.05 4.67 7.38
N THR A 36 2.63 4.96 6.15
CA THR A 36 3.02 4.19 4.97
C THR A 36 3.42 5.08 3.81
N PHE A 37 4.36 4.60 2.98
CA PHE A 37 4.56 5.11 1.63
C PHE A 37 4.02 4.11 0.62
N VAL A 38 3.25 4.62 -0.34
CA VAL A 38 2.75 3.85 -1.47
C VAL A 38 3.20 4.56 -2.74
N LEU A 39 4.03 3.91 -3.52
CA LEU A 39 4.61 4.45 -4.74
C LEU A 39 4.02 3.78 -5.96
N GLY A 40 3.99 4.52 -7.06
CA GLY A 40 3.56 4.01 -8.35
C GLY A 40 3.77 5.04 -9.46
N ASN A 41 3.64 4.58 -10.70
CA ASN A 41 3.80 5.40 -11.90
C ASN A 41 2.51 6.15 -12.30
N SER A 42 1.42 5.96 -11.57
CA SER A 42 0.15 6.65 -11.80
C SER A 42 -0.69 6.69 -10.52
N ILE A 43 -1.60 7.65 -10.43
CA ILE A 43 -2.59 7.73 -9.34
C ILE A 43 -3.44 6.45 -9.26
N ARG A 44 -3.83 5.90 -10.41
CA ARG A 44 -4.53 4.62 -10.51
C ARG A 44 -3.76 3.48 -9.81
N ALA A 45 -2.48 3.33 -10.09
CA ALA A 45 -1.63 2.31 -9.50
C ALA A 45 -1.45 2.51 -7.99
N VAL A 46 -1.19 3.74 -7.55
CA VAL A 46 -1.04 4.09 -6.14
C VAL A 46 -2.33 3.83 -5.37
N HIS A 47 -3.47 4.26 -5.89
CA HIS A 47 -4.78 4.01 -5.26
C HIS A 47 -5.05 2.52 -5.08
N GLN A 48 -4.86 1.71 -6.13
CA GLN A 48 -5.05 0.27 -6.08
C GLN A 48 -4.14 -0.40 -5.05
N ARG A 49 -2.87 -0.01 -4.99
CA ARG A 49 -1.90 -0.49 -4.00
C ARG A 49 -2.29 -0.09 -2.58
N ALA A 50 -2.72 1.14 -2.37
CA ALA A 50 -3.14 1.63 -1.07
C ALA A 50 -4.35 0.85 -0.53
N VAL A 51 -5.38 0.62 -1.35
CA VAL A 51 -6.55 -0.17 -0.97
C VAL A 51 -6.15 -1.62 -0.67
N ALA A 52 -5.30 -2.23 -1.49
CA ALA A 52 -4.82 -3.59 -1.26
C ALA A 52 -3.99 -3.69 0.03
N LEU A 53 -3.16 -2.69 0.34
CA LEU A 53 -2.40 -2.63 1.59
C LEU A 53 -3.32 -2.56 2.80
N GLU A 54 -4.30 -1.66 2.79
CA GLU A 54 -5.28 -1.51 3.87
C GLU A 54 -6.02 -2.84 4.13
N GLN A 55 -6.53 -3.48 3.09
CA GLN A 55 -7.21 -4.76 3.23
C GLN A 55 -6.30 -5.86 3.80
N ARG A 56 -5.04 -5.91 3.39
CA ARG A 56 -4.06 -6.87 3.92
C ARG A 56 -3.77 -6.61 5.39
N CYS A 57 -3.61 -5.36 5.78
CA CYS A 57 -3.40 -4.99 7.19
C CYS A 57 -4.60 -5.36 8.05
N GLN A 58 -5.82 -5.11 7.60
CA GLN A 58 -7.05 -5.51 8.30
C GLN A 58 -7.13 -7.02 8.48
N ARG A 59 -6.86 -7.79 7.42
CA ARG A 59 -6.85 -9.26 7.50
C ARG A 59 -5.79 -9.78 8.46
N ALA A 60 -4.58 -9.24 8.39
CA ALA A 60 -3.50 -9.60 9.30
C ALA A 60 -3.88 -9.30 10.76
N TRP A 61 -4.50 -8.16 11.02
CA TRP A 61 -5.02 -7.80 12.33
C TRP A 61 -6.06 -8.81 12.82
N HIS A 62 -7.05 -9.15 12.00
CA HIS A 62 -8.09 -10.11 12.37
C HIS A 62 -7.50 -11.49 12.70
N VAL A 63 -6.56 -11.98 11.91
CA VAL A 63 -5.87 -13.24 12.18
C VAL A 63 -5.12 -13.18 13.52
N ARG A 64 -4.40 -12.08 13.76
CA ARG A 64 -3.66 -11.89 15.00
C ARG A 64 -4.56 -11.85 16.24
N VAL A 65 -5.65 -11.11 16.17
CA VAL A 65 -6.64 -10.98 17.26
C VAL A 65 -7.34 -12.31 17.53
N ALA A 66 -7.61 -13.10 16.49
CA ALA A 66 -8.19 -14.43 16.63
C ALA A 66 -7.19 -15.50 17.16
N GLY A 67 -5.96 -15.12 17.48
CA GLY A 67 -4.92 -16.05 17.96
C GLY A 67 -4.31 -16.89 16.84
N GLY A 68 -4.49 -16.49 15.58
CA GLY A 68 -3.90 -17.19 14.43
C GLY A 68 -2.39 -17.05 14.37
N ASP A 69 -1.76 -18.05 13.78
CA ASP A 69 -0.32 -18.07 13.52
C ASP A 69 0.00 -17.26 12.25
N MET A 70 0.75 -16.18 12.43
CA MET A 70 1.24 -15.34 11.34
C MET A 70 2.59 -15.81 10.78
N THR A 71 3.15 -16.87 11.32
CA THR A 71 4.49 -17.38 10.98
C THR A 71 4.49 -18.47 9.92
N SER A 72 3.31 -18.93 9.47
CA SER A 72 3.21 -19.90 8.38
C SER A 72 3.30 -19.17 7.02
N PRO A 73 4.48 -19.05 6.42
CA PRO A 73 4.64 -18.36 5.17
C PRO A 73 4.00 -19.15 4.03
N LEU A 74 3.49 -18.42 3.04
CA LEU A 74 3.13 -19.05 1.77
C LEU A 74 4.39 -19.62 1.11
N PRO A 75 4.29 -20.75 0.41
CA PRO A 75 5.44 -21.31 -0.32
C PRO A 75 6.02 -20.30 -1.32
N ASP A 76 7.35 -20.27 -1.45
CA ASP A 76 8.06 -19.33 -2.32
C ASP A 76 7.55 -19.39 -3.77
N TRP A 77 7.30 -20.57 -4.31
CA TRP A 77 6.74 -20.71 -5.65
C TRP A 77 5.40 -20.02 -5.83
N PHE A 78 4.58 -19.97 -4.77
CA PHE A 78 3.29 -19.29 -4.82
C PHE A 78 3.48 -17.76 -4.79
N ILE A 79 4.40 -17.28 -3.96
CA ILE A 79 4.76 -15.86 -3.88
C ILE A 79 5.30 -15.39 -5.24
N ASP A 80 6.21 -16.15 -5.85
CA ASP A 80 6.79 -15.82 -7.16
C ASP A 80 5.73 -15.80 -8.25
N ARG A 81 4.82 -16.78 -8.25
CA ARG A 81 3.68 -16.80 -9.17
C ARG A 81 2.77 -15.59 -9.01
N MET A 82 2.52 -15.18 -7.77
CA MET A 82 1.72 -13.98 -7.48
C MET A 82 2.40 -12.70 -7.95
N LYS A 83 3.72 -12.59 -7.80
CA LYS A 83 4.51 -11.46 -8.27
C LYS A 83 4.54 -11.36 -9.80
N GLN A 84 4.60 -12.50 -10.48
CA GLN A 84 4.57 -12.58 -11.95
C GLN A 84 3.18 -12.33 -12.53
N SER A 85 2.14 -12.51 -11.73
CA SER A 85 0.80 -12.18 -12.15
C SER A 85 0.67 -10.65 -12.14
N ASP A 86 0.74 -10.08 -13.31
CA ASP A 86 0.67 -8.66 -13.55
C ASP A 86 -0.49 -8.02 -12.79
N GLY A 87 -0.19 -6.93 -12.09
CA GLY A 87 -1.14 -6.26 -11.20
C GLY A 87 -2.38 -5.68 -11.88
N ASP A 88 -2.47 -5.83 -13.19
CA ASP A 88 -3.58 -5.31 -14.01
C ASP A 88 -4.80 -6.25 -14.08
N LYS A 89 -4.89 -7.21 -13.16
CA LYS A 89 -6.04 -8.15 -13.09
C LYS A 89 -7.34 -7.49 -12.60
N PHE A 90 -7.28 -6.28 -12.09
CA PHE A 90 -8.44 -5.57 -11.59
C PHE A 90 -8.88 -4.46 -12.56
N HIS A 91 -9.06 -4.83 -13.83
CA HIS A 91 -9.64 -3.93 -14.81
C HIS A 91 -10.95 -3.33 -14.29
N GLY A 92 -11.07 -2.02 -14.39
CA GLY A 92 -12.26 -1.30 -13.96
C GLY A 92 -12.36 -1.02 -12.46
N PHE A 93 -11.39 -1.42 -11.64
CA PHE A 93 -11.42 -1.12 -10.20
C PHE A 93 -11.36 0.40 -9.95
N TRP A 94 -10.44 1.11 -10.58
CA TRP A 94 -10.33 2.57 -10.49
C TRP A 94 -11.64 3.24 -10.91
N GLU A 95 -12.17 2.87 -12.06
CA GLU A 95 -13.42 3.41 -12.61
C GLU A 95 -14.61 3.15 -11.69
N ALA A 96 -14.64 2.00 -11.03
CA ALA A 96 -15.68 1.68 -10.05
C ALA A 96 -15.57 2.57 -8.81
N MET A 97 -14.36 2.81 -8.31
CA MET A 97 -14.12 3.70 -7.17
C MET A 97 -14.44 5.16 -7.51
N VAL A 98 -14.04 5.63 -8.70
CA VAL A 98 -14.41 6.96 -9.19
C VAL A 98 -15.94 7.12 -9.25
N ARG A 99 -16.65 6.14 -9.79
CA ARG A 99 -18.13 6.19 -9.81
C ARG A 99 -18.74 6.20 -8.42
N GLN A 100 -18.13 5.53 -7.46
CA GLN A 100 -18.58 5.54 -6.07
C GLN A 100 -18.42 6.93 -5.46
N GLU A 101 -17.27 7.55 -5.61
CA GLU A 101 -17.00 8.90 -5.10
C GLU A 101 -17.91 9.94 -5.75
N LEU A 102 -18.11 9.91 -7.07
CA LEU A 102 -19.01 10.82 -7.77
C LEU A 102 -20.48 10.65 -7.40
N ARG A 103 -20.88 9.44 -6.93
CA ARG A 103 -22.22 9.25 -6.37
C ARG A 103 -22.35 9.83 -4.98
N ALA A 104 -21.29 9.77 -4.18
CA ALA A 104 -21.26 10.34 -2.83
C ALA A 104 -21.17 11.87 -2.88
N ASP A 105 -20.38 12.42 -3.80
CA ASP A 105 -20.22 13.86 -4.03
C ASP A 105 -20.16 14.18 -5.53
N PRO A 106 -21.32 14.48 -6.15
CA PRO A 106 -21.37 14.85 -7.57
C PRO A 106 -20.60 16.12 -7.92
N SER A 107 -20.32 16.98 -6.94
CA SER A 107 -19.62 18.26 -7.16
C SER A 107 -18.11 18.14 -7.29
N LEU A 108 -17.56 16.96 -7.09
CA LEU A 108 -16.10 16.71 -7.10
C LEU A 108 -15.41 17.19 -8.38
N LEU A 109 -16.10 17.17 -9.51
CA LEU A 109 -15.57 17.61 -10.79
C LEU A 109 -16.00 19.05 -11.17
N ASP A 110 -16.86 19.70 -10.39
CA ASP A 110 -17.41 21.01 -10.73
C ASP A 110 -16.47 22.17 -10.36
N ASN A 111 -15.35 21.90 -9.70
CA ASN A 111 -14.36 22.90 -9.27
C ASN A 111 -13.19 23.08 -10.24
N SER A 112 -13.38 22.75 -11.47
CA SER A 112 -12.39 22.93 -12.52
C SER A 112 -12.62 24.21 -13.34
#